data_94229f911ead1c0fa1c10555585d6e13
#
_entry.id   94229f911ead1c0fa1c10555585d6e13
#
_cell.length_a   1.000
_cell.length_b   1.000
_cell.length_c   1.000
_cell.angle_alpha   90.00
_cell.angle_beta   90.00
_cell.angle_gamma   90.00
#
_symmetry.space_group_name_H-M   'P 1'
#
loop_
_entity.id
_entity.type
_entity.pdbx_description
1 polymer ?
#
loop_
_entity_poly.entity_id
_entity_poly.type
_entity_poly.pdbx_seq_one_letter_code
_entity_poly.pdbx_strand_id
1 'polypeptide(L)'
;MENKLTIVVPCKDEENYIGHLLAALRSQEGLGSTKIYIADASTDSTRQVIALNSGHLNIEIIEGGLVSVAKNNGARLATTPYVLFIDADVRFFSSTVIKDTLHLLEERNLDLIGLKIKCYDNSIRSTIAFGLFNITNKVLSRWMPFAVGAYMLTRTDKFNEYGGFPNKYPTSEDFILSKMYSPKKFLIPDHYFGQDSRRFNKMGYFGMAKYLLVNFLNRNNESHWKKIDAKKYW
;
A
#
# COMPACT_ATOMS: atom_id res chain seq x y z
N MET A 1 6.39 10.17 15.97
CA MET A 1 6.64 9.11 14.96
C MET A 1 8.01 9.24 14.29
N GLU A 2 8.65 10.37 14.36
CA GLU A 2 9.86 10.76 13.61
C GLU A 2 11.00 9.74 13.62
N ASN A 3 11.34 9.19 14.76
CA ASN A 3 12.43 8.21 14.89
C ASN A 3 11.96 6.75 14.84
N LYS A 4 10.70 6.51 14.54
CA LYS A 4 10.11 5.17 14.55
C LYS A 4 9.63 4.70 13.18
N LEU A 5 9.27 5.62 12.29
CA LEU A 5 8.58 5.34 11.04
C LEU A 5 9.31 5.96 9.85
N THR A 6 9.46 5.17 8.79
CA THR A 6 9.78 5.63 7.45
C THR A 6 8.58 5.36 6.53
N ILE A 7 8.21 6.33 5.70
CA ILE A 7 7.15 6.14 4.69
C ILE A 7 7.79 5.98 3.33
N VAL A 8 7.28 5.03 2.54
CA VAL A 8 7.71 4.77 1.17
C VAL A 8 6.51 4.86 0.24
N VAL A 9 6.61 5.73 -0.76
CA VAL A 9 5.58 5.97 -1.76
C VAL A 9 6.12 5.59 -3.14
N PRO A 10 5.73 4.45 -3.73
CA PRO A 10 6.01 4.16 -5.12
C PRO A 10 5.20 5.11 -5.99
N CYS A 11 5.81 5.72 -7.00
CA CYS A 11 5.16 6.73 -7.83
C CYS A 11 5.55 6.56 -9.30
N LYS A 12 4.54 6.56 -10.19
CA LYS A 12 4.74 6.57 -11.62
C LYS A 12 3.52 7.16 -12.32
N ASP A 13 3.72 8.32 -12.98
CA ASP A 13 2.69 9.01 -13.75
C ASP A 13 1.41 9.29 -12.93
N GLU A 14 1.59 9.87 -11.73
CA GLU A 14 0.52 10.13 -10.75
C GLU A 14 0.29 11.65 -10.52
N GLU A 15 0.50 12.48 -11.56
CA GLU A 15 0.32 13.95 -11.48
C GLU A 15 -1.06 14.39 -10.97
N ASN A 16 -2.10 13.59 -11.23
CA ASN A 16 -3.47 13.85 -10.80
C ASN A 16 -3.81 13.40 -9.38
N TYR A 17 -2.93 12.63 -8.74
CA TYR A 17 -3.23 11.96 -7.47
C TYR A 17 -2.26 12.32 -6.34
N ILE A 18 -0.95 12.40 -6.63
CA ILE A 18 0.09 12.57 -5.61
C ILE A 18 -0.11 13.82 -4.75
N GLY A 19 -0.60 14.92 -5.33
CA GLY A 19 -0.89 16.16 -4.58
C GLY A 19 -1.91 15.95 -3.46
N HIS A 20 -2.92 15.11 -3.68
CA HIS A 20 -3.91 14.76 -2.67
C HIS A 20 -3.32 13.91 -1.54
N LEU A 21 -2.46 12.95 -1.87
CA LEU A 21 -1.74 12.17 -0.85
C LEU A 21 -0.87 13.08 0.01
N LEU A 22 -0.08 13.98 -0.61
CA LEU A 22 0.79 14.89 0.13
C LEU A 22 -0.01 15.84 1.04
N ALA A 23 -1.16 16.33 0.59
CA ALA A 23 -2.06 17.12 1.42
C ALA A 23 -2.59 16.31 2.61
N ALA A 24 -2.98 15.06 2.38
CA ALA A 24 -3.44 14.16 3.43
C ALA A 24 -2.32 13.81 4.43
N LEU A 25 -1.08 13.60 3.97
CA LEU A 25 0.08 13.37 4.85
C LEU A 25 0.40 14.59 5.71
N ARG A 26 0.33 15.80 5.16
CA ARG A 26 0.52 17.04 5.97
C ARG A 26 -0.49 17.18 7.11
N SER A 27 -1.69 16.63 6.96
CA SER A 27 -2.74 16.66 7.98
C SER A 27 -2.64 15.52 9.00
N GLN A 28 -1.74 14.55 8.82
CA GLN A 28 -1.61 13.45 9.77
C GLN A 28 -0.96 13.89 11.08
N GLU A 29 -1.65 13.61 12.20
CA GLU A 29 -1.17 13.93 13.52
C GLU A 29 0.12 13.18 13.87
N GLY A 30 1.09 13.93 14.41
CA GLY A 30 2.36 13.40 14.88
C GLY A 30 3.28 12.89 13.76
N LEU A 31 3.00 13.20 12.49
CA LEU A 31 3.90 12.83 11.39
C LEU A 31 5.22 13.62 11.46
N GLY A 32 5.15 14.93 11.79
CA GLY A 32 6.32 15.77 12.02
C GLY A 32 7.37 15.69 10.91
N SER A 33 8.62 15.46 11.28
CA SER A 33 9.76 15.29 10.36
C SER A 33 9.97 13.83 9.91
N THR A 34 8.96 12.97 10.02
CA THR A 34 9.01 11.57 9.54
C THR A 34 9.52 11.50 8.11
N LYS A 35 10.55 10.68 7.86
CA LYS A 35 11.16 10.55 6.55
C LYS A 35 10.20 9.90 5.55
N ILE A 36 10.06 10.52 4.39
CA ILE A 36 9.22 10.04 3.28
C ILE A 36 10.09 9.87 2.05
N TYR A 37 10.24 8.65 1.58
CA TYR A 37 10.87 8.34 0.29
C TYR A 37 9.80 8.20 -0.78
N ILE A 38 9.85 9.04 -1.81
CA ILE A 38 9.03 8.90 -3.01
C ILE A 38 9.91 8.25 -4.08
N ALA A 39 9.66 6.96 -4.35
CA ALA A 39 10.38 6.20 -5.36
C ALA A 39 9.71 6.42 -6.73
N ASP A 40 10.20 7.40 -7.48
CA ASP A 40 9.56 7.96 -8.64
C ASP A 40 10.18 7.51 -9.96
N ALA A 41 9.33 7.04 -10.88
CA ALA A 41 9.66 6.67 -12.25
C ALA A 41 8.77 7.38 -13.29
N SER A 42 8.24 8.56 -12.92
CA SER A 42 7.29 9.31 -13.75
C SER A 42 7.95 10.03 -14.91
N THR A 43 7.20 10.16 -16.00
CA THR A 43 7.55 10.92 -17.20
C THR A 43 6.63 12.12 -17.43
N ASP A 44 5.55 12.24 -16.66
CA ASP A 44 4.59 13.35 -16.66
C ASP A 44 5.00 14.48 -15.68
N SER A 45 4.06 15.33 -15.27
CA SER A 45 4.29 16.44 -14.35
C SER A 45 4.33 16.03 -12.86
N THR A 46 4.36 14.74 -12.52
CA THR A 46 4.33 14.24 -11.14
C THR A 46 5.37 14.91 -10.24
N ARG A 47 6.64 15.02 -10.69
CA ARG A 47 7.72 15.66 -9.90
C ARG A 47 7.45 17.12 -9.61
N GLN A 48 6.86 17.84 -10.54
CA GLN A 48 6.47 19.25 -10.36
C GLN A 48 5.36 19.36 -9.30
N VAL A 49 4.37 18.46 -9.37
CA VAL A 49 3.29 18.40 -8.37
C VAL A 49 3.85 18.08 -6.98
N ILE A 50 4.81 17.15 -6.87
CA ILE A 50 5.49 16.85 -5.59
C ILE A 50 6.17 18.11 -5.05
N ALA A 51 6.97 18.79 -5.87
CA ALA A 51 7.69 19.99 -5.44
C ALA A 51 6.75 21.10 -4.93
N LEU A 52 5.62 21.31 -5.60
CA LEU A 52 4.62 22.32 -5.24
C LEU A 52 3.81 21.94 -3.98
N ASN A 53 3.68 20.66 -3.66
CA ASN A 53 2.82 20.16 -2.59
C ASN A 53 3.60 19.57 -1.39
N SER A 54 4.92 19.56 -1.39
CA SER A 54 5.73 18.98 -0.31
C SER A 54 5.55 19.72 1.04
N GLY A 55 5.43 21.05 1.03
CA GLY A 55 5.25 21.86 2.23
C GLY A 55 6.35 21.58 3.26
N HIS A 56 5.93 21.22 4.49
CA HIS A 56 6.85 20.90 5.60
C HIS A 56 7.22 19.40 5.69
N LEU A 57 6.77 18.59 4.75
CA LEU A 57 7.07 17.15 4.73
C LEU A 57 8.57 16.91 4.44
N ASN A 58 9.18 15.98 5.16
CA ASN A 58 10.56 15.55 4.94
C ASN A 58 10.66 14.53 3.80
N ILE A 59 10.49 15.02 2.57
CA ILE A 59 10.45 14.19 1.35
C ILE A 59 11.84 14.11 0.72
N GLU A 60 12.18 12.91 0.26
CA GLU A 60 13.28 12.65 -0.65
C GLU A 60 12.80 11.83 -1.83
N ILE A 61 13.05 12.34 -3.04
CA ILE A 61 12.75 11.61 -4.28
C ILE A 61 13.93 10.70 -4.59
N ILE A 62 13.64 9.40 -4.74
CA ILE A 62 14.61 8.36 -5.06
C ILE A 62 14.23 7.65 -6.36
N GLU A 63 15.13 6.82 -6.89
CA GLU A 63 14.88 6.05 -8.09
C GLU A 63 13.72 5.06 -7.89
N GLY A 64 12.71 5.16 -8.78
CA GLY A 64 11.54 4.28 -8.84
C GLY A 64 11.78 3.05 -9.73
N GLY A 65 10.71 2.62 -10.41
CA GLY A 65 10.70 1.47 -11.32
C GLY A 65 9.40 0.70 -11.26
N LEU A 66 9.45 -0.63 -11.41
CA LEU A 66 8.30 -1.48 -11.09
C LEU A 66 7.91 -1.27 -9.62
N VAL A 67 6.64 -1.42 -9.29
CA VAL A 67 6.11 -1.12 -7.96
C VAL A 67 6.86 -1.85 -6.84
N SER A 68 7.20 -3.12 -7.03
CA SER A 68 8.01 -3.90 -6.08
C SER A 68 9.43 -3.35 -5.93
N VAL A 69 10.05 -2.92 -7.03
CA VAL A 69 11.39 -2.32 -7.04
C VAL A 69 11.37 -0.98 -6.32
N ALA A 70 10.42 -0.12 -6.65
CA ALA A 70 10.23 1.19 -6.03
C ALA A 70 10.04 1.08 -4.50
N LYS A 71 9.14 0.19 -4.05
CA LYS A 71 8.92 -0.10 -2.63
C LYS A 71 10.19 -0.61 -1.93
N ASN A 72 10.91 -1.56 -2.56
CA ASN A 72 12.17 -2.09 -2.01
C ASN A 72 13.29 -1.04 -1.97
N ASN A 73 13.38 -0.14 -2.95
CA ASN A 73 14.37 0.93 -2.97
C ASN A 73 14.19 1.84 -1.75
N GLY A 74 12.95 2.28 -1.47
CA GLY A 74 12.68 3.08 -0.28
C GLY A 74 12.90 2.33 1.03
N ALA A 75 12.47 1.06 1.10
CA ALA A 75 12.65 0.25 2.31
C ALA A 75 14.12 0.00 2.68
N ARG A 76 15.01 -0.13 1.68
CA ARG A 76 16.47 -0.26 1.93
C ARG A 76 17.09 0.95 2.60
N LEU A 77 16.49 2.12 2.42
CA LEU A 77 16.95 3.37 3.05
C LEU A 77 16.32 3.59 4.43
N ALA A 78 15.34 2.75 4.82
CA ALA A 78 14.68 2.87 6.12
C ALA A 78 15.60 2.39 7.25
N THR A 79 15.92 3.30 8.16
CA THR A 79 16.70 3.02 9.39
C THR A 79 15.82 2.92 10.63
N THR A 80 14.52 3.16 10.48
CA THR A 80 13.52 3.15 11.56
C THR A 80 12.98 1.75 11.83
N PRO A 81 12.44 1.48 13.04
CA PRO A 81 11.87 0.18 13.39
C PRO A 81 10.69 -0.25 12.51
N TYR A 82 9.98 0.73 11.93
CA TYR A 82 8.78 0.47 11.13
C TYR A 82 8.87 1.15 9.76
N VAL A 83 8.32 0.49 8.74
CA VAL A 83 8.15 1.04 7.41
C VAL A 83 6.69 0.96 6.99
N LEU A 84 6.18 2.05 6.42
CA LEU A 84 4.83 2.17 5.88
C LEU A 84 4.90 2.39 4.38
N PHE A 85 4.33 1.47 3.62
CA PHE A 85 4.14 1.62 2.18
C PHE A 85 2.76 2.22 1.91
N ILE A 86 2.71 3.28 1.10
CA ILE A 86 1.47 3.95 0.70
C ILE A 86 1.52 4.22 -0.80
N ASP A 87 0.53 3.76 -1.57
CA ASP A 87 0.45 4.08 -3.00
C ASP A 87 0.07 5.56 -3.21
N ALA A 88 0.54 6.17 -4.31
CA ALA A 88 0.42 7.60 -4.58
C ALA A 88 -1.04 8.10 -4.75
N ASP A 89 -1.98 7.20 -5.03
CA ASP A 89 -3.41 7.48 -5.23
C ASP A 89 -4.28 7.35 -3.96
N VAL A 90 -3.66 7.04 -2.82
CA VAL A 90 -4.37 6.85 -1.54
C VAL A 90 -4.90 8.18 -1.00
N ARG A 91 -6.10 8.12 -0.41
CA ARG A 91 -6.69 9.19 0.40
C ARG A 91 -6.94 8.72 1.82
N PHE A 92 -6.77 9.62 2.79
CA PHE A 92 -7.15 9.37 4.18
C PHE A 92 -8.42 10.11 4.54
N PHE A 93 -9.24 9.48 5.41
CA PHE A 93 -10.50 10.04 5.94
C PHE A 93 -10.35 10.52 7.38
N SER A 94 -9.19 10.28 8.00
CA SER A 94 -8.87 10.72 9.36
C SER A 94 -7.42 11.20 9.40
N SER A 95 -7.16 12.21 10.22
CA SER A 95 -5.82 12.72 10.52
C SER A 95 -5.02 11.82 11.47
N THR A 96 -5.63 10.79 12.06
CA THR A 96 -4.99 9.96 13.10
C THR A 96 -4.60 8.57 12.59
N VAL A 97 -4.96 8.22 11.35
CA VAL A 97 -4.88 6.82 10.87
C VAL A 97 -3.47 6.23 10.95
N ILE A 98 -2.44 7.01 10.63
CA ILE A 98 -1.04 6.54 10.70
C ILE A 98 -0.61 6.38 12.17
N LYS A 99 -0.94 7.35 13.01
CA LYS A 99 -0.66 7.33 14.45
C LYS A 99 -1.33 6.15 15.14
N ASP A 100 -2.63 5.95 14.86
CA ASP A 100 -3.41 4.90 15.49
C ASP A 100 -2.93 3.50 15.09
N THR A 101 -2.61 3.31 13.81
CA THR A 101 -2.12 2.02 13.30
C THR A 101 -0.71 1.71 13.80
N LEU A 102 0.17 2.70 13.88
CA LEU A 102 1.49 2.52 14.46
C LEU A 102 1.40 2.15 15.95
N HIS A 103 0.55 2.83 16.71
CA HIS A 103 0.29 2.52 18.11
C HIS A 103 -0.25 1.10 18.29
N LEU A 104 -1.24 0.68 17.48
CA LEU A 104 -1.78 -0.68 17.50
C LEU A 104 -0.70 -1.74 17.18
N LEU A 105 0.19 -1.45 16.24
CA LEU A 105 1.27 -2.37 15.87
C LEU A 105 2.23 -2.55 17.03
N GLU A 106 2.59 -1.47 17.74
CA GLU A 106 3.46 -1.50 18.92
C GLU A 106 2.77 -2.18 20.10
N GLU A 107 1.57 -1.71 20.49
CA GLU A 107 0.84 -2.19 21.66
C GLU A 107 0.55 -3.70 21.61
N ARG A 108 0.13 -4.19 20.43
CA ARG A 108 -0.20 -5.59 20.21
C ARG A 108 0.96 -6.44 19.75
N ASN A 109 2.16 -5.85 19.66
CA ASN A 109 3.36 -6.51 19.15
C ASN A 109 3.11 -7.25 17.83
N LEU A 110 2.51 -6.55 16.86
CA LEU A 110 2.21 -7.08 15.54
C LEU A 110 3.42 -6.91 14.61
N ASP A 111 3.44 -7.69 13.52
CA ASP A 111 4.47 -7.60 12.49
C ASP A 111 3.96 -6.88 11.23
N LEU A 112 2.64 -6.90 10.99
CA LEU A 112 2.01 -6.34 9.81
C LEU A 112 0.61 -5.81 10.11
N ILE A 113 0.30 -4.61 9.60
CA ILE A 113 -1.06 -4.05 9.55
C ILE A 113 -1.39 -3.69 8.11
N GLY A 114 -2.58 -4.12 7.64
CA GLY A 114 -3.27 -3.60 6.47
C GLY A 114 -4.52 -2.85 6.86
N LEU A 115 -5.11 -2.08 5.95
CA LEU A 115 -6.35 -1.36 6.18
C LEU A 115 -7.49 -1.85 5.29
N LYS A 116 -8.71 -1.48 5.65
CA LYS A 116 -9.89 -1.62 4.79
C LYS A 116 -9.88 -0.55 3.69
N ILE A 117 -10.51 -0.87 2.57
CA ILE A 117 -10.67 0.06 1.45
C ILE A 117 -12.05 0.73 1.53
N LYS A 118 -12.09 2.04 1.29
CA LYS A 118 -13.32 2.80 1.13
C LYS A 118 -13.29 3.53 -0.22
N CYS A 119 -14.38 3.48 -0.98
CA CYS A 119 -14.53 4.23 -2.22
C CYS A 119 -14.66 5.72 -1.93
N TYR A 120 -13.94 6.59 -2.64
CA TYR A 120 -14.03 8.04 -2.46
C TYR A 120 -14.68 8.79 -3.64
N ASP A 121 -14.94 8.12 -4.76
CA ASP A 121 -15.52 8.74 -5.96
C ASP A 121 -17.06 8.58 -6.05
N ASN A 122 -17.72 8.25 -4.92
CA ASN A 122 -19.15 8.07 -4.80
C ASN A 122 -19.78 6.97 -5.68
N SER A 123 -18.99 6.07 -6.25
CA SER A 123 -19.48 4.90 -6.97
C SER A 123 -20.12 3.89 -6.02
N ILE A 124 -21.46 3.78 -6.05
CA ILE A 124 -22.21 2.83 -5.21
C ILE A 124 -21.77 1.39 -5.48
N ARG A 125 -21.57 1.02 -6.75
CA ARG A 125 -21.13 -0.33 -7.13
C ARG A 125 -19.74 -0.64 -6.58
N SER A 126 -18.81 0.30 -6.66
CA SER A 126 -17.46 0.14 -6.11
C SER A 126 -17.47 0.10 -4.58
N THR A 127 -18.33 0.89 -3.94
CA THR A 127 -18.53 0.85 -2.48
C THR A 127 -18.97 -0.54 -2.02
N ILE A 128 -19.93 -1.15 -2.72
CA ILE A 128 -20.37 -2.53 -2.44
C ILE A 128 -19.24 -3.53 -2.68
N ALA A 129 -18.53 -3.41 -3.81
CA ALA A 129 -17.43 -4.31 -4.15
C ALA A 129 -16.28 -4.24 -3.13
N PHE A 130 -15.85 -3.05 -2.72
CA PHE A 130 -14.86 -2.88 -1.65
C PHE A 130 -15.38 -3.39 -0.30
N GLY A 131 -16.67 -3.19 0.01
CA GLY A 131 -17.29 -3.74 1.22
C GLY A 131 -17.20 -5.27 1.28
N LEU A 132 -17.56 -5.95 0.19
CA LEU A 132 -17.42 -7.41 0.06
C LEU A 132 -15.95 -7.86 0.15
N PHE A 133 -15.05 -7.15 -0.52
CA PHE A 133 -13.61 -7.43 -0.43
C PHE A 133 -13.12 -7.29 1.02
N ASN A 134 -13.46 -6.22 1.73
CA ASN A 134 -13.05 -6.00 3.11
C ASN A 134 -13.52 -7.12 4.05
N ILE A 135 -14.78 -7.55 3.91
CA ILE A 135 -15.34 -8.66 4.71
C ILE A 135 -14.56 -9.94 4.42
N THR A 136 -14.41 -10.29 3.14
CA THR A 136 -13.71 -11.49 2.70
C THR A 136 -12.25 -11.49 3.18
N ASN A 137 -11.55 -10.37 2.98
CA ASN A 137 -10.16 -10.22 3.41
C ASN A 137 -10.01 -10.35 4.93
N LYS A 138 -10.89 -9.72 5.71
CA LYS A 138 -10.90 -9.82 7.19
C LYS A 138 -11.14 -11.25 7.66
N VAL A 139 -12.01 -12.00 7.00
CA VAL A 139 -12.28 -13.41 7.33
C VAL A 139 -11.08 -14.29 6.98
N LEU A 140 -10.57 -14.18 5.75
CA LEU A 140 -9.44 -14.98 5.26
C LEU A 140 -8.13 -14.68 5.99
N SER A 141 -7.94 -13.46 6.48
CA SER A 141 -6.74 -13.03 7.20
C SER A 141 -6.46 -13.81 8.49
N ARG A 142 -7.47 -14.51 9.01
CA ARG A 142 -7.30 -15.42 10.18
C ARG A 142 -6.41 -16.60 9.87
N TRP A 143 -6.28 -16.98 8.61
CA TRP A 143 -5.48 -18.10 8.13
C TRP A 143 -4.35 -17.66 7.19
N MET A 144 -4.58 -16.58 6.46
CA MET A 144 -3.65 -16.09 5.44
C MET A 144 -3.65 -14.56 5.45
N PRO A 145 -2.61 -13.92 5.99
CA PRO A 145 -2.48 -12.47 5.96
C PRO A 145 -2.52 -11.91 4.53
N PHE A 146 -3.25 -10.81 4.36
CA PHE A 146 -3.20 -10.02 3.15
C PHE A 146 -3.40 -8.54 3.48
N ALA A 147 -2.31 -7.79 3.48
CA ALA A 147 -2.32 -6.33 3.47
C ALA A 147 -2.27 -5.85 2.02
N VAL A 148 -3.23 -5.03 1.61
CA VAL A 148 -3.22 -4.40 0.28
C VAL A 148 -2.05 -3.42 0.20
N GLY A 149 -1.29 -3.50 -0.88
CA GLY A 149 -0.06 -2.72 -1.07
C GLY A 149 -0.21 -1.21 -1.01
N ALA A 150 -1.45 -0.73 -1.17
CA ALA A 150 -1.81 0.68 -1.04
C ALA A 150 -1.72 1.23 0.40
N TYR A 151 -1.77 0.37 1.43
CA TYR A 151 -1.42 0.70 2.81
C TYR A 151 -0.91 -0.55 3.52
N MET A 152 0.38 -0.59 3.77
CA MET A 152 1.05 -1.75 4.37
C MET A 152 2.08 -1.26 5.39
N LEU A 153 1.71 -1.33 6.69
CA LEU A 153 2.59 -0.95 7.80
C LEU A 153 3.21 -2.20 8.40
N THR A 154 4.53 -2.26 8.43
CA THR A 154 5.26 -3.43 8.92
C THR A 154 6.49 -3.08 9.74
N ARG A 155 6.96 -4.04 10.53
CA ARG A 155 8.28 -3.99 11.16
C ARG A 155 9.36 -4.10 10.10
N THR A 156 10.34 -3.23 10.16
CA THR A 156 11.46 -3.20 9.20
C THR A 156 12.31 -4.46 9.27
N ASP A 157 12.56 -5.00 10.47
CA ASP A 157 13.29 -6.25 10.66
C ASP A 157 12.57 -7.45 10.01
N LYS A 158 11.24 -7.55 10.15
CA LYS A 158 10.44 -8.61 9.55
C LYS A 158 10.34 -8.48 8.02
N PHE A 159 10.19 -7.26 7.53
CA PHE A 159 10.22 -7.00 6.09
C PHE A 159 11.54 -7.48 5.46
N ASN A 160 12.67 -7.18 6.12
CA ASN A 160 14.00 -7.59 5.66
C ASN A 160 14.22 -9.10 5.81
N GLU A 161 13.75 -9.72 6.91
CA GLU A 161 13.81 -11.17 7.14
C GLU A 161 13.11 -11.95 6.03
N TYR A 162 11.97 -11.43 5.53
CA TYR A 162 11.21 -12.06 4.44
C TYR A 162 11.71 -11.66 3.04
N GLY A 163 12.79 -10.88 2.95
CA GLY A 163 13.44 -10.51 1.69
C GLY A 163 12.73 -9.40 0.89
N GLY A 164 11.77 -8.71 1.52
CA GLY A 164 11.02 -7.62 0.89
C GLY A 164 10.00 -8.07 -0.16
N PHE A 165 9.58 -7.13 -0.99
CA PHE A 165 8.66 -7.44 -2.09
C PHE A 165 9.38 -8.24 -3.20
N PRO A 166 8.77 -9.33 -3.71
CA PRO A 166 9.39 -10.15 -4.74
C PRO A 166 9.42 -9.41 -6.09
N ASN A 167 10.61 -9.12 -6.59
CA ASN A 167 10.81 -8.42 -7.88
C ASN A 167 10.60 -9.31 -9.10
N LYS A 168 10.50 -10.62 -8.92
CA LYS A 168 10.37 -11.60 -10.01
C LYS A 168 8.95 -11.72 -10.57
N TYR A 169 7.98 -11.06 -9.94
CA TYR A 169 6.58 -11.09 -10.37
C TYR A 169 6.14 -9.70 -10.82
N PRO A 170 5.38 -9.61 -11.90
CA PRO A 170 4.96 -8.32 -12.46
C PRO A 170 3.84 -7.63 -11.65
N THR A 171 3.18 -8.36 -10.73
CA THR A 171 2.06 -7.86 -9.90
C THR A 171 1.86 -8.74 -8.67
N SER A 172 1.01 -8.28 -7.74
CA SER A 172 0.62 -9.00 -6.51
C SER A 172 1.78 -9.24 -5.54
N GLU A 173 2.77 -8.37 -5.59
CA GLU A 173 3.93 -8.37 -4.70
C GLU A 173 3.50 -8.29 -3.22
N ASP A 174 2.46 -7.52 -2.95
CA ASP A 174 1.83 -7.33 -1.64
C ASP A 174 1.20 -8.61 -1.09
N PHE A 175 0.44 -9.31 -1.93
CA PHE A 175 -0.18 -10.59 -1.58
C PHE A 175 0.87 -11.66 -1.29
N ILE A 176 1.89 -11.75 -2.14
CA ILE A 176 2.94 -12.76 -2.01
C ILE A 176 3.77 -12.52 -0.74
N LEU A 177 4.14 -11.27 -0.46
CA LEU A 177 4.85 -10.91 0.76
C LEU A 177 3.97 -11.11 2.00
N SER A 178 2.71 -10.65 1.97
CA SER A 178 1.81 -10.75 3.12
C SER A 178 1.64 -12.18 3.64
N LYS A 179 1.61 -13.18 2.74
CA LYS A 179 1.50 -14.60 3.12
C LYS A 179 2.65 -15.13 3.97
N MET A 180 3.80 -14.45 3.98
CA MET A 180 4.97 -14.86 4.76
C MET A 180 4.82 -14.48 6.23
N TYR A 181 3.96 -13.53 6.55
CA TYR A 181 3.68 -13.12 7.92
C TYR A 181 2.79 -14.11 8.65
N SER A 182 2.97 -14.20 9.98
CA SER A 182 2.10 -15.02 10.83
C SER A 182 0.70 -14.39 10.93
N PRO A 183 -0.39 -15.16 10.74
CA PRO A 183 -1.74 -14.66 10.97
C PRO A 183 -1.98 -14.12 12.39
N LYS A 184 -1.25 -14.63 13.38
CA LYS A 184 -1.32 -14.17 14.78
C LYS A 184 -0.66 -12.80 14.99
N LYS A 185 0.19 -12.38 14.05
CA LYS A 185 0.93 -11.11 14.07
C LYS A 185 0.46 -10.12 12.99
N PHE A 186 -0.69 -10.40 12.38
CA PHE A 186 -1.35 -9.59 11.36
C PHE A 186 -2.68 -9.04 11.85
N LEU A 187 -3.00 -7.79 11.50
CA LEU A 187 -4.27 -7.16 11.84
C LEU A 187 -4.79 -6.28 10.70
N ILE A 188 -6.11 -6.32 10.48
CA ILE A 188 -6.88 -5.32 9.73
C ILE A 188 -7.78 -4.62 10.74
N PRO A 189 -7.38 -3.45 11.28
CA PRO A 189 -8.18 -2.69 12.23
C PRO A 189 -9.39 -2.03 11.56
N ASP A 190 -10.21 -1.35 12.35
CA ASP A 190 -11.38 -0.62 11.83
C ASP A 190 -11.01 0.79 11.35
N HIS A 191 -9.99 0.83 10.49
CA HIS A 191 -9.53 2.03 9.79
C HIS A 191 -9.59 1.81 8.28
N TYR A 192 -9.68 2.91 7.53
CA TYR A 192 -9.86 2.89 6.09
C TYR A 192 -8.85 3.79 5.40
N PHE A 193 -8.42 3.36 4.22
CA PHE A 193 -7.87 4.24 3.20
C PHE A 193 -8.82 4.32 2.00
N GLY A 194 -8.73 5.41 1.25
CA GLY A 194 -9.59 5.66 0.09
C GLY A 194 -8.94 5.21 -1.20
N GLN A 195 -9.71 4.54 -2.05
CA GLN A 195 -9.41 4.30 -3.46
C GLN A 195 -10.60 4.66 -4.33
N ASP A 196 -10.33 5.03 -5.61
CA ASP A 196 -11.37 5.26 -6.61
C ASP A 196 -11.79 3.97 -7.32
N SER A 197 -12.74 4.11 -8.26
CA SER A 197 -13.26 3.00 -9.06
C SER A 197 -12.48 2.72 -10.35
N ARG A 198 -11.36 3.40 -10.63
CA ARG A 198 -10.66 3.31 -11.92
C ARG A 198 -10.30 1.89 -12.34
N ARG A 199 -9.91 1.02 -11.39
CA ARG A 199 -9.63 -0.40 -11.68
C ARG A 199 -10.89 -1.16 -12.10
N PHE A 200 -12.03 -0.88 -11.46
CA PHE A 200 -13.32 -1.47 -11.86
C PHE A 200 -13.76 -0.93 -13.22
N ASN A 201 -13.52 0.34 -13.52
CA ASN A 201 -13.83 0.93 -14.82
C ASN A 201 -13.01 0.29 -15.94
N LYS A 202 -11.72 -0.04 -15.67
CA LYS A 202 -10.83 -0.68 -16.66
C LYS A 202 -11.14 -2.16 -16.87
N MET A 203 -11.38 -2.93 -15.78
CA MET A 203 -11.52 -4.40 -15.84
C MET A 203 -12.97 -4.88 -15.81
N GLY A 204 -13.91 -4.05 -15.38
CA GLY A 204 -15.25 -4.44 -14.99
C GLY A 204 -15.28 -5.17 -13.64
N TYR A 205 -16.42 -5.13 -12.96
CA TYR A 205 -16.59 -5.77 -11.62
C TYR A 205 -16.42 -7.28 -11.69
N PHE A 206 -16.98 -7.92 -12.72
CA PHE A 206 -16.82 -9.37 -12.93
C PHE A 206 -15.37 -9.73 -13.25
N GLY A 207 -14.70 -8.94 -14.08
CA GLY A 207 -13.27 -9.13 -14.39
C GLY A 207 -12.39 -9.06 -13.15
N MET A 208 -12.65 -8.08 -12.27
CA MET A 208 -11.94 -7.94 -11.01
C MET A 208 -12.20 -9.13 -10.06
N ALA A 209 -13.46 -9.56 -9.92
CA ALA A 209 -13.81 -10.71 -9.09
C ALA A 209 -13.12 -11.99 -9.60
N LYS A 210 -13.15 -12.21 -10.91
CA LYS A 210 -12.44 -13.33 -11.56
C LYS A 210 -10.94 -13.27 -11.31
N TYR A 211 -10.33 -12.07 -11.44
CA TYR A 211 -8.91 -11.88 -11.19
C TYR A 211 -8.53 -12.25 -9.74
N LEU A 212 -9.26 -11.76 -8.77
CA LEU A 212 -9.03 -12.07 -7.36
C LEU A 212 -9.20 -13.57 -7.08
N LEU A 213 -10.25 -14.21 -7.61
CA LEU A 213 -10.50 -15.64 -7.44
C LEU A 213 -9.39 -16.50 -8.07
N VAL A 214 -9.00 -16.21 -9.32
CA VAL A 214 -7.94 -16.94 -10.01
C VAL A 214 -6.61 -16.83 -9.27
N ASN A 215 -6.26 -15.63 -8.79
CA ASN A 215 -5.06 -15.41 -8.01
C ASN A 215 -5.10 -16.15 -6.66
N PHE A 216 -6.25 -16.16 -6.00
CA PHE A 216 -6.43 -16.91 -4.76
C PHE A 216 -6.28 -18.42 -4.98
N LEU A 217 -6.89 -18.98 -6.02
CA LEU A 217 -6.77 -20.40 -6.35
C LEU A 217 -5.32 -20.79 -6.74
N ASN A 218 -4.60 -19.88 -7.41
CA ASN A 218 -3.21 -20.09 -7.81
C ASN A 218 -2.18 -19.52 -6.83
N ARG A 219 -2.56 -19.20 -5.59
CA ARG A 219 -1.73 -18.51 -4.59
C ARG A 219 -0.38 -19.16 -4.31
N ASN A 220 -0.24 -20.45 -4.56
CA ASN A 220 1.00 -21.20 -4.37
C ASN A 220 1.65 -21.64 -5.70
N ASN A 221 1.12 -21.20 -6.84
CA ASN A 221 1.60 -21.57 -8.17
C ASN A 221 2.55 -20.50 -8.71
N GLU A 222 3.86 -20.73 -8.59
CA GLU A 222 4.88 -19.80 -9.06
C GLU A 222 4.81 -19.54 -10.56
N SER A 223 4.47 -20.56 -11.37
CA SER A 223 4.35 -20.41 -12.81
C SER A 223 3.19 -19.49 -13.20
N HIS A 224 2.11 -19.45 -12.40
CA HIS A 224 1.00 -18.52 -12.59
C HIS A 224 1.48 -17.08 -12.41
N TRP A 225 2.19 -16.81 -11.31
CA TRP A 225 2.66 -15.45 -10.99
C TRP A 225 3.66 -14.89 -12.00
N LYS A 226 4.51 -15.73 -12.57
CA LYS A 226 5.48 -15.32 -13.61
C LYS A 226 4.82 -14.95 -14.95
N LYS A 227 3.64 -15.49 -15.24
CA LYS A 227 2.94 -15.33 -16.52
C LYS A 227 1.89 -14.21 -16.53
N ILE A 228 1.62 -13.57 -15.40
CA ILE A 228 0.62 -12.50 -15.33
C ILE A 228 1.14 -11.30 -16.12
N ASP A 229 0.32 -10.83 -17.07
CA ASP A 229 0.59 -9.58 -17.79
C ASP A 229 0.16 -8.39 -16.94
N ALA A 230 1.12 -7.68 -16.35
CA ALA A 230 0.85 -6.51 -15.52
C ALA A 230 0.12 -5.40 -16.30
N LYS A 231 0.41 -5.20 -17.59
CA LYS A 231 -0.23 -4.16 -18.43
C LYS A 231 -1.74 -4.31 -18.54
N LYS A 232 -2.24 -5.52 -18.33
CA LYS A 232 -3.68 -5.80 -18.35
C LYS A 232 -4.41 -5.27 -17.11
N TYR A 233 -3.68 -5.02 -16.03
CA TYR A 233 -4.25 -4.71 -14.71
C TYR A 233 -3.90 -3.30 -14.21
N TRP A 234 -2.87 -2.67 -14.82
CA TRP A 234 -2.38 -1.31 -14.48
C TRP A 234 -2.57 -0.33 -15.61
#